data_5ba007d2dd41c8a4a30f68b6c9794a8d
#
_entry.id   5ba007d2dd41c8a4a30f68b6c9794a8d
#
_cell.length_a   1.000
_cell.length_b   1.000
_cell.length_c   1.000
_cell.angle_alpha   90.00
_cell.angle_beta   90.00
_cell.angle_gamma   90.00
#
_symmetry.space_group_name_H-M   'P 1'
#
loop_
_entity.id
_entity.type
_entity.pdbx_description
1 polymer ?
#
loop_
_entity_poly.entity_id
_entity_poly.type
_entity_poly.pdbx_seq_one_letter_code
_entity_poly.pdbx_strand_id
1 'polypeptide(L)'
;MAKTNDAHLAKLNTTGIAWEDMNEEQRLELRKAWDSIVSDPNELYCTCPRTGCRNNRNCLQCVALHRYFDGFPDCLRDFAEKIQEGLPRARRYNMHYKIQTTGNEDLSDLIDPHDPDGTRERLVKAREASGKNMIAVMDEWTKIVRNPKNRACSCKNTDCWYHGNCVKCIALHRHFEGFPACVRYIVDTIDEIVDAYWAEQNGTAGK
;
A
#
# COMPACT_ATOMS: atom_id res chain seq x y z
N MET A 1 -16.71 11.46 10.09
CA MET A 1 -16.92 10.81 8.77
C MET A 1 -16.64 9.33 8.95
N ALA A 2 -17.35 8.43 8.24
CA ALA A 2 -16.97 7.01 8.24
C ALA A 2 -15.54 6.91 7.68
N LYS A 3 -14.69 6.15 8.34
CA LYS A 3 -13.31 5.98 7.86
C LYS A 3 -13.35 5.42 6.43
N THR A 4 -12.52 5.94 5.55
CA THR A 4 -12.42 5.55 4.13
C THR A 4 -12.41 4.03 3.94
N ASN A 5 -11.87 3.33 4.91
CA ASN A 5 -11.77 1.89 4.97
C ASN A 5 -13.11 1.15 5.13
N ASP A 6 -14.05 1.71 5.91
CA ASP A 6 -15.35 1.06 6.15
C ASP A 6 -16.21 1.11 4.90
N ALA A 7 -16.17 2.22 4.16
CA ALA A 7 -16.87 2.38 2.89
C ALA A 7 -16.35 1.40 1.81
N HIS A 8 -15.03 1.14 1.79
CA HIS A 8 -14.42 0.18 0.88
C HIS A 8 -14.80 -1.26 1.22
N LEU A 9 -14.74 -1.65 2.50
CA LEU A 9 -15.14 -2.99 2.93
C LEU A 9 -16.62 -3.28 2.62
N ALA A 10 -17.48 -2.26 2.70
CA ALA A 10 -18.87 -2.37 2.28
C ALA A 10 -19.01 -2.63 0.77
N LYS A 11 -18.15 -2.03 -0.07
CA LYS A 11 -18.12 -2.29 -1.52
C LYS A 11 -17.65 -3.70 -1.87
N LEU A 12 -16.71 -4.26 -1.13
CA LEU A 12 -16.25 -5.63 -1.30
C LEU A 12 -17.35 -6.66 -1.02
N ASN A 13 -18.24 -6.30 -0.13
CA ASN A 13 -19.36 -7.15 0.27
C ASN A 13 -20.66 -6.63 -0.37
N THR A 14 -20.90 -7.03 -1.60
CA THR A 14 -22.09 -6.61 -2.35
C THR A 14 -23.42 -7.18 -1.82
N THR A 15 -23.38 -8.11 -0.87
CA THR A 15 -24.58 -8.73 -0.30
C THR A 15 -25.20 -7.93 0.84
N GLY A 16 -24.45 -7.00 1.45
CA GLY A 16 -24.88 -6.26 2.64
C GLY A 16 -24.97 -7.11 3.92
N ILE A 17 -24.58 -8.39 3.88
CA ILE A 17 -24.58 -9.32 5.01
C ILE A 17 -23.18 -9.39 5.57
N ALA A 18 -22.99 -9.32 6.90
CA ALA A 18 -21.70 -9.48 7.51
C ALA A 18 -21.09 -10.85 7.16
N TRP A 19 -19.76 -10.91 6.97
CA TRP A 19 -19.09 -12.13 6.53
C TRP A 19 -19.37 -13.35 7.42
N GLU A 20 -19.39 -13.12 8.71
CA GLU A 20 -19.68 -14.10 9.75
C GLU A 20 -21.12 -14.63 9.70
N ASP A 21 -22.05 -13.82 9.21
CA ASP A 21 -23.49 -14.13 9.13
C ASP A 21 -23.88 -14.78 7.78
N MET A 22 -22.95 -14.83 6.81
CA MET A 22 -23.21 -15.43 5.50
C MET A 22 -23.32 -16.95 5.60
N ASN A 23 -24.37 -17.51 5.00
CA ASN A 23 -24.45 -18.93 4.74
C ASN A 23 -23.53 -19.37 3.59
N GLU A 24 -23.40 -20.68 3.38
CA GLU A 24 -22.48 -21.25 2.38
C GLU A 24 -22.84 -20.82 0.95
N GLU A 25 -24.11 -20.76 0.59
CA GLU A 25 -24.56 -20.33 -0.72
C GLU A 25 -24.21 -18.88 -1.01
N GLN A 26 -24.43 -17.98 -0.06
CA GLN A 26 -24.08 -16.57 -0.16
C GLN A 26 -22.56 -16.37 -0.29
N ARG A 27 -21.77 -17.12 0.46
CA ARG A 27 -20.30 -17.11 0.34
C ARG A 27 -19.86 -17.60 -1.04
N LEU A 28 -20.50 -18.64 -1.57
CA LEU A 28 -20.17 -19.17 -2.89
C LEU A 28 -20.50 -18.16 -4.00
N GLU A 29 -21.63 -17.47 -3.91
CA GLU A 29 -22.03 -16.41 -4.83
C GLU A 29 -21.04 -15.23 -4.81
N LEU A 30 -20.69 -14.77 -3.63
CA LEU A 30 -19.70 -13.72 -3.46
C LEU A 30 -18.33 -14.14 -4.03
N ARG A 31 -17.94 -15.38 -3.80
CA ARG A 31 -16.70 -15.93 -4.36
C ARG A 31 -16.73 -15.95 -5.88
N LYS A 32 -17.83 -16.37 -6.50
CA LYS A 32 -17.97 -16.36 -7.97
C LYS A 32 -17.83 -14.94 -8.54
N ALA A 33 -18.45 -13.95 -7.88
CA ALA A 33 -18.32 -12.55 -8.26
C ALA A 33 -16.86 -12.07 -8.16
N TRP A 34 -16.17 -12.38 -7.08
CA TRP A 34 -14.76 -12.02 -6.91
C TRP A 34 -13.85 -12.77 -7.88
N ASP A 35 -14.09 -14.06 -8.12
CA ASP A 35 -13.31 -14.86 -9.08
C ASP A 35 -13.48 -14.31 -10.51
N SER A 36 -14.66 -13.79 -10.87
CA SER A 36 -14.88 -13.12 -12.15
C SER A 36 -13.98 -11.88 -12.30
N ILE A 37 -13.93 -11.03 -11.26
CA ILE A 37 -13.09 -9.83 -11.26
C ILE A 37 -11.61 -10.21 -11.40
N VAL A 38 -11.12 -11.09 -10.53
CA VAL A 38 -9.69 -11.44 -10.50
C VAL A 38 -9.26 -12.43 -11.60
N SER A 39 -10.17 -12.82 -12.48
CA SER A 39 -9.88 -13.58 -13.69
C SER A 39 -9.84 -12.69 -14.93
N ASP A 40 -10.30 -11.44 -14.83
CA ASP A 40 -10.20 -10.47 -15.93
C ASP A 40 -8.73 -10.03 -16.10
N PRO A 41 -8.13 -10.27 -17.28
CA PRO A 41 -6.75 -9.82 -17.55
C PRO A 41 -6.55 -8.31 -17.37
N ASN A 42 -7.58 -7.50 -17.58
CA ASN A 42 -7.52 -6.05 -17.40
C ASN A 42 -7.39 -5.69 -15.92
N GLU A 43 -8.02 -6.44 -15.01
CA GLU A 43 -7.88 -6.25 -13.57
C GLU A 43 -6.53 -6.75 -13.04
N LEU A 44 -5.96 -7.76 -13.67
CA LEU A 44 -4.65 -8.28 -13.31
C LEU A 44 -3.49 -7.46 -13.90
N TYR A 45 -3.78 -6.48 -14.75
CA TYR A 45 -2.77 -5.68 -15.41
C TYR A 45 -2.02 -4.78 -14.43
N CYS A 46 -0.69 -4.76 -14.53
CA CYS A 46 0.16 -3.86 -13.77
C CYS A 46 0.15 -2.46 -14.41
N THR A 47 -0.40 -1.48 -13.70
CA THR A 47 -0.49 -0.08 -14.17
C THR A 47 0.78 0.73 -13.96
N CYS A 48 1.80 0.15 -13.29
CA CYS A 48 3.05 0.85 -13.02
C CYS A 48 3.80 1.19 -14.31
N PRO A 49 4.09 2.48 -14.57
CA PRO A 49 4.79 2.92 -15.78
C PRO A 49 6.28 2.52 -15.79
N ARG A 50 6.82 2.07 -14.65
CA ARG A 50 8.24 1.70 -14.50
C ARG A 50 8.48 0.27 -14.97
N THR A 51 8.43 0.04 -16.25
CA THR A 51 8.63 -1.29 -16.87
C THR A 51 10.01 -1.88 -16.61
N GLY A 52 11.03 -1.03 -16.39
CA GLY A 52 12.40 -1.46 -16.04
C GLY A 52 12.59 -1.85 -14.58
N CYS A 53 11.56 -1.73 -13.72
CA CYS A 53 11.64 -2.17 -12.34
C CYS A 53 11.70 -3.69 -12.26
N ARG A 54 12.64 -4.26 -11.49
CA ARG A 54 12.77 -5.71 -11.27
C ARG A 54 11.52 -6.36 -10.69
N ASN A 55 10.70 -5.59 -9.97
CA ASN A 55 9.46 -6.05 -9.35
C ASN A 55 8.21 -5.74 -10.20
N ASN A 56 8.37 -5.21 -11.41
CA ASN A 56 7.24 -4.98 -12.31
C ASN A 56 6.51 -6.30 -12.57
N ARG A 57 5.19 -6.29 -12.46
CA ARG A 57 4.30 -7.47 -12.57
C ARG A 57 4.50 -8.55 -11.49
N ASN A 58 5.37 -8.33 -10.51
CA ASN A 58 5.51 -9.21 -9.35
C ASN A 58 4.90 -8.54 -8.12
N CYS A 59 3.58 -8.65 -7.98
CA CYS A 59 2.82 -7.96 -6.94
C CYS A 59 3.32 -8.28 -5.54
N LEU A 60 3.69 -9.53 -5.25
CA LEU A 60 4.21 -9.93 -3.94
C LEU A 60 5.47 -9.13 -3.56
N GLN A 61 6.43 -9.07 -4.48
CA GLN A 61 7.68 -8.34 -4.25
C GLN A 61 7.48 -6.83 -4.31
N CYS A 62 6.63 -6.36 -5.23
CA CYS A 62 6.30 -4.96 -5.37
C CYS A 62 5.69 -4.41 -4.08
N VAL A 63 4.65 -5.07 -3.57
CA VAL A 63 3.99 -4.65 -2.32
C VAL A 63 4.92 -4.76 -1.12
N ALA A 64 5.70 -5.83 -1.02
CA ALA A 64 6.67 -6.01 0.06
C ALA A 64 7.68 -4.85 0.10
N LEU A 65 8.19 -4.43 -1.07
CA LEU A 65 9.13 -3.33 -1.17
C LEU A 65 8.49 -1.99 -0.80
N HIS A 66 7.31 -1.70 -1.37
CA HIS A 66 6.62 -0.44 -1.09
C HIS A 66 6.22 -0.32 0.38
N ARG A 67 5.66 -1.38 0.96
CA ARG A 67 5.31 -1.44 2.38
C ARG A 67 6.53 -1.25 3.29
N TYR A 68 7.67 -1.83 2.94
CA TYR A 68 8.90 -1.66 3.71
C TYR A 68 9.32 -0.17 3.83
N PHE A 69 9.02 0.63 2.83
CA PHE A 69 9.30 2.07 2.78
C PHE A 69 8.06 2.94 3.07
N ASP A 70 7.04 2.40 3.70
CA ASP A 70 5.79 3.09 4.03
C ASP A 70 5.16 3.80 2.81
N GLY A 71 5.23 3.16 1.66
CA GLY A 71 4.72 3.70 0.40
C GLY A 71 3.70 2.80 -0.27
N PHE A 72 3.05 3.32 -1.30
CA PHE A 72 2.10 2.58 -2.10
C PHE A 72 2.70 2.12 -3.43
N PRO A 73 2.41 0.89 -3.88
CA PRO A 73 2.62 0.54 -5.28
C PRO A 73 1.79 1.46 -6.17
N ASP A 74 2.29 1.75 -7.35
CA ASP A 74 1.70 2.72 -8.28
C ASP A 74 0.21 2.47 -8.55
N CYS A 75 -0.17 1.20 -8.63
CA CYS A 75 -1.55 0.78 -8.87
C CYS A 75 -2.55 1.11 -7.73
N LEU A 76 -2.07 1.54 -6.58
CA LEU A 76 -2.89 1.98 -5.43
C LEU A 76 -2.70 3.46 -5.11
N ARG A 77 -1.77 4.14 -5.78
CA ARG A 77 -1.40 5.52 -5.46
C ARG A 77 -2.52 6.51 -5.74
N ASP A 78 -3.20 6.35 -6.87
CA ASP A 78 -4.30 7.25 -7.25
C ASP A 78 -5.42 7.27 -6.20
N PHE A 79 -5.69 6.12 -5.56
CA PHE A 79 -6.69 6.07 -4.48
C PHE A 79 -6.19 6.78 -3.23
N ALA A 80 -4.91 6.64 -2.90
CA ALA A 80 -4.30 7.34 -1.78
C ALA A 80 -4.21 8.87 -2.03
N GLU A 81 -4.06 9.30 -3.28
CA GLU A 81 -4.14 10.72 -3.66
C GLU A 81 -5.56 11.28 -3.52
N LYS A 82 -6.57 10.50 -3.92
CA LYS A 82 -7.99 10.89 -3.75
C LYS A 82 -8.37 11.14 -2.29
N ILE A 83 -7.88 10.34 -1.34
CA ILE A 83 -8.15 10.53 0.09
C ILE A 83 -7.60 11.88 0.57
N GLN A 84 -6.51 12.33 -0.01
CA GLN A 84 -5.83 13.58 0.34
C GLN A 84 -6.27 14.76 -0.51
N GLU A 85 -7.30 14.59 -1.32
CA GLU A 85 -7.84 15.67 -2.14
C GLU A 85 -8.31 16.82 -1.25
N GLY A 86 -7.95 18.05 -1.61
CA GLY A 86 -8.22 19.25 -0.80
C GLY A 86 -7.13 19.61 0.21
N LEU A 87 -6.21 18.70 0.55
CA LEU A 87 -5.06 19.06 1.37
C LEU A 87 -4.01 19.85 0.56
N PRO A 88 -3.41 20.91 1.15
CA PRO A 88 -2.21 21.53 0.59
C PRO A 88 -1.09 20.50 0.42
N ARG A 89 -0.32 20.61 -0.67
CA ARG A 89 0.77 19.65 -0.96
C ARG A 89 1.74 19.43 0.20
N ALA A 90 2.06 20.49 0.93
CA ALA A 90 2.96 20.43 2.09
C ALA A 90 2.37 19.64 3.30
N ARG A 91 1.06 19.39 3.31
CA ARG A 91 0.37 18.65 4.37
C ARG A 91 0.04 17.22 3.96
N ARG A 92 0.26 16.85 2.69
CA ARG A 92 -0.04 15.50 2.20
C ARG A 92 0.99 14.50 2.69
N TYR A 93 0.53 13.30 2.98
CA TYR A 93 1.42 12.16 3.23
C TYR A 93 2.32 11.93 2.02
N ASN A 94 3.62 11.81 2.27
CA ASN A 94 4.57 11.55 1.20
C ASN A 94 4.55 10.07 0.81
N MET A 95 3.84 9.75 -0.25
CA MET A 95 3.70 8.38 -0.77
C MET A 95 4.91 7.89 -1.57
N HIS A 96 5.88 8.76 -1.80
CA HIS A 96 7.11 8.38 -2.48
C HIS A 96 8.11 7.85 -1.46
N TYR A 97 8.94 6.92 -1.88
CA TYR A 97 10.07 6.50 -1.06
C TYR A 97 10.88 7.72 -0.62
N LYS A 98 11.05 7.87 0.67
CA LYS A 98 11.93 8.91 1.22
C LYS A 98 13.32 8.89 0.56
N ILE A 99 13.78 7.72 0.11
CA ILE A 99 15.06 7.52 -0.61
C ILE A 99 15.05 8.07 -2.04
N GLN A 100 13.89 8.24 -2.69
CA GLN A 100 13.81 8.72 -4.08
C GLN A 100 13.76 10.25 -4.21
N THR A 101 13.31 10.93 -3.17
CA THR A 101 13.01 12.36 -3.23
C THR A 101 14.19 13.26 -2.89
N THR A 102 15.29 12.71 -2.37
CA THR A 102 16.26 13.55 -1.74
C THR A 102 17.62 13.45 -2.36
N GLY A 103 17.94 14.46 -3.14
CA GLY A 103 19.31 14.76 -3.49
C GLY A 103 20.09 15.46 -2.36
N ASN A 104 19.42 16.03 -1.35
CA ASN A 104 20.02 16.95 -0.39
C ASN A 104 19.35 16.99 1.00
N GLU A 105 18.51 16.04 1.39
CA GLU A 105 17.95 16.03 2.73
C GLU A 105 18.86 15.27 3.69
N ASP A 106 19.14 15.88 4.82
CA ASP A 106 19.81 15.24 5.94
C ASP A 106 18.95 14.06 6.43
N LEU A 107 19.45 12.86 6.19
CA LEU A 107 18.75 11.62 6.52
C LEU A 107 19.02 11.17 7.96
N SER A 108 19.77 11.95 8.74
CA SER A 108 20.12 11.63 10.12
C SER A 108 18.91 11.56 11.06
N ASP A 109 17.81 12.28 10.73
CA ASP A 109 16.55 12.25 11.48
C ASP A 109 15.63 11.07 11.14
N LEU A 110 16.03 10.23 10.18
CA LEU A 110 15.28 9.08 9.72
C LEU A 110 15.74 7.77 10.37
N ILE A 111 15.96 7.78 11.67
CA ILE A 111 15.99 6.53 12.45
C ILE A 111 14.55 6.03 12.46
N ASP A 112 14.24 5.20 11.48
CA ASP A 112 12.92 4.61 11.35
C ASP A 112 12.78 3.45 12.32
N PRO A 113 11.81 3.49 13.23
CA PRO A 113 11.53 2.37 14.12
C PRO A 113 11.15 1.09 13.37
N HIS A 114 10.84 1.19 12.07
CA HIS A 114 10.54 0.08 11.17
C HIS A 114 11.75 -0.42 10.36
N ASP A 115 12.96 0.14 10.55
CA ASP A 115 14.21 -0.31 9.93
C ASP A 115 15.21 -0.84 10.96
N PRO A 116 14.85 -1.90 11.72
CA PRO A 116 15.68 -2.38 12.83
C PRO A 116 17.02 -2.97 12.38
N ASP A 117 17.20 -3.22 11.09
CA ASP A 117 18.39 -3.79 10.50
C ASP A 117 19.28 -2.79 9.74
N GLY A 118 18.93 -1.50 9.77
CA GLY A 118 19.68 -0.43 9.11
C GLY A 118 19.74 -0.55 7.58
N THR A 119 18.76 -1.19 6.96
CA THR A 119 18.72 -1.37 5.50
C THR A 119 18.63 -0.04 4.78
N ARG A 120 17.91 0.94 5.34
CA ARG A 120 17.80 2.29 4.76
C ARG A 120 19.15 3.01 4.75
N GLU A 121 19.90 2.92 5.84
CA GLU A 121 21.25 3.47 5.89
C GLU A 121 22.17 2.82 4.84
N ARG A 122 22.10 1.50 4.68
CA ARG A 122 22.85 0.80 3.63
C ARG A 122 22.47 1.25 2.23
N LEU A 123 21.16 1.51 1.98
CA LEU A 123 20.68 2.03 0.69
C LEU A 123 21.18 3.43 0.40
N VAL A 124 21.19 4.31 1.41
CA VAL A 124 21.74 5.65 1.29
C VAL A 124 23.23 5.57 0.95
N LYS A 125 24.02 4.84 1.73
CA LYS A 125 25.44 4.64 1.48
C LYS A 125 25.73 4.02 0.11
N ALA A 126 24.93 3.04 -0.32
CA ALA A 126 25.04 2.43 -1.64
C ALA A 126 24.75 3.41 -2.77
N ARG A 127 23.77 4.30 -2.58
CA ARG A 127 23.44 5.36 -3.54
C ARG A 127 24.53 6.42 -3.63
N GLU A 128 25.05 6.86 -2.49
CA GLU A 128 26.15 7.82 -2.41
C GLU A 128 27.43 7.26 -3.05
N ALA A 129 27.80 6.05 -2.67
CA ALA A 129 28.99 5.37 -3.19
C ALA A 129 28.88 5.06 -4.70
N SER A 130 27.68 4.83 -5.22
CA SER A 130 27.46 4.43 -6.61
C SER A 130 27.28 5.61 -7.57
N GLY A 131 27.29 6.85 -7.10
CA GLY A 131 27.16 8.03 -7.96
C GLY A 131 25.91 8.04 -8.85
N LYS A 132 24.79 7.51 -8.41
CA LYS A 132 23.54 7.24 -9.13
C LYS A 132 23.46 5.85 -9.79
N ASN A 133 24.35 4.93 -9.49
CA ASN A 133 24.24 3.56 -9.99
C ASN A 133 23.03 2.84 -9.37
N MET A 134 21.95 2.81 -10.11
CA MET A 134 20.70 2.14 -9.70
C MET A 134 20.86 0.63 -9.43
N ILE A 135 21.93 0.01 -9.91
CA ILE A 135 22.16 -1.43 -9.72
C ILE A 135 22.35 -1.77 -8.24
N ALA A 136 23.18 -1.02 -7.51
CA ALA A 136 23.39 -1.26 -6.09
C ALA A 136 22.10 -1.05 -5.27
N VAL A 137 21.32 -0.01 -5.60
CA VAL A 137 20.01 0.23 -4.99
C VAL A 137 19.05 -0.94 -5.27
N MET A 138 19.03 -1.43 -6.51
CA MET A 138 18.19 -2.58 -6.88
C MET A 138 18.63 -3.88 -6.21
N ASP A 139 19.89 -4.04 -5.89
CA ASP A 139 20.39 -5.21 -5.16
C ASP A 139 19.94 -5.18 -3.71
N GLU A 140 19.96 -4.02 -3.05
CA GLU A 140 19.38 -3.88 -1.70
C GLU A 140 17.85 -4.09 -1.71
N TRP A 141 17.13 -3.54 -2.69
CA TRP A 141 15.71 -3.85 -2.86
C TRP A 141 15.45 -5.35 -3.02
N THR A 142 16.34 -6.04 -3.73
CA THR A 142 16.25 -7.50 -3.89
C THR A 142 16.41 -8.24 -2.57
N LYS A 143 17.30 -7.77 -1.67
CA LYS A 143 17.44 -8.34 -0.32
C LYS A 143 16.17 -8.13 0.49
N ILE A 144 15.59 -6.92 0.47
CA ILE A 144 14.32 -6.62 1.16
C ILE A 144 13.21 -7.58 0.72
N VAL A 145 13.00 -7.71 -0.60
CA VAL A 145 11.90 -8.54 -1.11
C VAL A 145 12.16 -10.04 -1.02
N ARG A 146 13.40 -10.46 -0.79
CA ARG A 146 13.74 -11.87 -0.52
C ARG A 146 13.51 -12.26 0.94
N ASN A 147 13.46 -11.31 1.85
CA ASN A 147 13.18 -11.58 3.25
C ASN A 147 11.74 -12.09 3.41
N PRO A 148 11.54 -13.33 3.92
CA PRO A 148 10.19 -13.90 4.09
C PRO A 148 9.27 -13.04 4.98
N LYS A 149 9.82 -12.37 5.99
CA LYS A 149 9.04 -11.48 6.87
C LYS A 149 8.40 -10.33 6.11
N ASN A 150 9.12 -9.73 5.15
CA ASN A 150 8.59 -8.62 4.35
C ASN A 150 7.52 -9.07 3.35
N ARG A 151 7.51 -10.34 2.98
CA ARG A 151 6.52 -10.94 2.07
C ARG A 151 5.32 -11.55 2.79
N ALA A 152 5.36 -11.67 4.09
CA ALA A 152 4.26 -12.24 4.85
C ALA A 152 2.98 -11.41 4.67
N CYS A 153 1.87 -12.09 4.42
CA CYS A 153 0.57 -11.45 4.39
C CYS A 153 0.20 -10.99 5.80
N SER A 154 -0.07 -9.70 5.97
CA SER A 154 -0.47 -9.11 7.25
C SER A 154 -1.99 -9.02 7.43
N CYS A 155 -2.76 -9.54 6.47
CA CYS A 155 -4.21 -9.58 6.58
C CYS A 155 -4.63 -10.54 7.70
N LYS A 156 -5.47 -10.05 8.62
CA LYS A 156 -6.01 -10.85 9.72
C LYS A 156 -7.10 -11.82 9.27
N ASN A 157 -7.73 -11.55 8.12
CA ASN A 157 -8.72 -12.44 7.54
C ASN A 157 -8.01 -13.59 6.82
N THR A 158 -7.68 -14.64 7.57
CA THR A 158 -7.03 -15.85 7.05
C THR A 158 -7.96 -16.70 6.21
N ASP A 159 -9.27 -16.54 6.38
CA ASP A 159 -10.29 -17.28 5.66
C ASP A 159 -10.62 -16.65 4.30
N CYS A 160 -10.01 -15.50 4.00
CA CYS A 160 -10.14 -14.89 2.68
C CYS A 160 -9.55 -15.80 1.59
N TRP A 161 -10.29 -16.08 0.54
CA TRP A 161 -9.85 -16.94 -0.58
C TRP A 161 -8.58 -16.48 -1.27
N TYR A 162 -8.25 -15.19 -1.16
CA TYR A 162 -7.04 -14.61 -1.74
C TYR A 162 -5.98 -14.27 -0.69
N HIS A 163 -6.11 -14.79 0.53
CA HIS A 163 -5.08 -14.63 1.55
C HIS A 163 -3.74 -15.16 1.04
N GLY A 164 -2.69 -14.34 1.08
CA GLY A 164 -1.37 -14.68 0.55
C GLY A 164 -1.23 -14.60 -0.98
N ASN A 165 -2.32 -14.48 -1.74
CA ASN A 165 -2.27 -14.28 -3.19
C ASN A 165 -2.32 -12.79 -3.54
N CYS A 166 -1.17 -12.12 -3.50
CA CYS A 166 -1.07 -10.67 -3.67
C CYS A 166 -1.63 -10.18 -5.02
N VAL A 167 -1.48 -10.95 -6.10
CA VAL A 167 -1.98 -10.56 -7.42
C VAL A 167 -3.50 -10.42 -7.39
N LYS A 168 -4.20 -11.47 -6.97
CA LYS A 168 -5.66 -11.47 -6.90
C LYS A 168 -6.20 -10.52 -5.82
N CYS A 169 -5.53 -10.48 -4.66
CA CYS A 169 -5.89 -9.59 -3.58
C CYS A 169 -5.84 -8.11 -4.01
N ILE A 170 -4.76 -7.70 -4.67
CA ILE A 170 -4.61 -6.32 -5.15
C ILE A 170 -5.60 -6.02 -6.26
N ALA A 171 -5.80 -6.93 -7.22
CA ALA A 171 -6.76 -6.76 -8.30
C ALA A 171 -8.17 -6.51 -7.74
N LEU A 172 -8.60 -7.35 -6.80
CA LEU A 172 -9.91 -7.21 -6.16
C LEU A 172 -10.05 -5.88 -5.42
N HIS A 173 -9.11 -5.54 -4.57
CA HIS A 173 -9.17 -4.28 -3.81
C HIS A 173 -9.14 -3.06 -4.72
N ARG A 174 -8.32 -3.09 -5.78
CA ARG A 174 -8.26 -2.02 -6.77
C ARG A 174 -9.57 -1.85 -7.53
N HIS A 175 -10.20 -2.93 -7.94
CA HIS A 175 -11.51 -2.91 -8.61
C HIS A 175 -12.56 -2.16 -7.77
N PHE A 176 -12.54 -2.34 -6.47
CA PHE A 176 -13.44 -1.64 -5.55
C PHE A 176 -12.87 -0.31 -5.02
N GLU A 177 -11.83 0.23 -5.63
CA GLU A 177 -11.16 1.49 -5.25
C GLU A 177 -10.66 1.50 -3.79
N GLY A 178 -10.10 0.40 -3.32
CA GLY A 178 -9.68 0.28 -1.94
C GLY A 178 -8.29 -0.32 -1.74
N PHE A 179 -7.96 -0.57 -0.49
CA PHE A 179 -6.62 -0.97 -0.09
C PHE A 179 -6.61 -2.35 0.57
N PRO A 180 -5.68 -3.23 0.16
CA PRO A 180 -5.46 -4.47 0.87
C PRO A 180 -4.94 -4.20 2.30
N ALA A 181 -5.24 -5.09 3.23
CA ALA A 181 -4.92 -4.94 4.64
C ALA A 181 -3.41 -4.68 4.92
N CYS A 182 -2.55 -5.16 4.03
CA CYS A 182 -1.09 -5.01 4.19
C CYS A 182 -0.56 -3.58 4.01
N VAL A 183 -1.35 -2.66 3.45
CA VAL A 183 -1.01 -1.23 3.33
C VAL A 183 -1.99 -0.33 4.08
N ARG A 184 -2.93 -0.92 4.82
CA ARG A 184 -4.00 -0.18 5.51
C ARG A 184 -3.46 0.78 6.56
N TYR A 185 -2.42 0.40 7.29
CA TYR A 185 -1.79 1.27 8.29
C TYR A 185 -1.31 2.61 7.70
N ILE A 186 -0.91 2.63 6.41
CA ILE A 186 -0.54 3.87 5.72
C ILE A 186 -1.79 4.70 5.44
N VAL A 187 -2.91 4.05 5.08
CA VAL A 187 -4.20 4.73 4.88
C VAL A 187 -4.69 5.34 6.20
N ASP A 188 -4.60 4.59 7.29
CA ASP A 188 -4.98 5.09 8.62
C ASP A 188 -4.16 6.34 9.00
N THR A 189 -2.86 6.36 8.68
CA THR A 189 -2.00 7.55 8.86
C THR A 189 -2.44 8.73 7.99
N ILE A 190 -2.85 8.46 6.75
CA ILE A 190 -3.37 9.50 5.85
C ILE A 190 -4.70 10.05 6.39
N ASP A 191 -5.62 9.20 6.83
CA ASP A 191 -6.89 9.61 7.40
C ASP A 191 -6.67 10.50 8.64
N GLU A 192 -5.71 10.17 9.51
CA GLU A 192 -5.32 11.00 10.66
C GLU A 192 -4.82 12.39 10.23
N ILE A 193 -4.01 12.48 9.19
CA ILE A 193 -3.51 13.76 8.64
C ILE A 193 -4.67 14.59 8.08
N VAL A 194 -5.58 13.96 7.35
CA VAL A 194 -6.76 14.61 6.76
C VAL A 194 -7.68 15.14 7.87
N ASP A 195 -7.99 14.31 8.85
CA ASP A 195 -8.86 14.69 9.97
C ASP A 195 -8.26 15.83 10.79
N ALA A 196 -6.96 15.77 11.10
CA ALA A 196 -6.27 16.83 11.83
C ALA A 196 -6.29 18.16 11.05
N TYR A 197 -6.03 18.14 9.75
CA TYR A 197 -6.08 19.34 8.93
C TYR A 197 -7.47 19.99 8.93
N TRP A 198 -8.52 19.21 8.71
CA TRP A 198 -9.88 19.76 8.70
C TRP A 198 -10.36 20.20 10.09
N ALA A 199 -9.91 19.55 11.16
CA ALA A 199 -10.16 20.01 12.52
C ALA A 199 -9.51 21.38 12.80
N GLU A 200 -8.28 21.61 12.33
CA GLU A 200 -7.62 22.93 12.39
C GLU A 200 -8.42 23.99 11.64
N GLN A 201 -8.87 23.69 10.39
CA GLN A 201 -9.63 24.65 9.58
C GLN A 201 -11.00 25.00 10.16
N ASN A 202 -11.67 24.05 10.81
CA ASN A 202 -12.99 24.23 11.37
C ASN A 202 -12.99 24.76 12.82
N GLY A 203 -11.82 25.09 13.39
CA GLY A 203 -11.67 25.62 14.74
C GLY A 203 -12.05 24.61 15.83
N THR A 204 -12.06 23.32 15.53
CA THR A 204 -12.38 22.22 16.47
C THR A 204 -11.13 21.59 17.09
N ALA A 205 -9.94 21.97 16.61
CA ALA A 205 -8.67 21.54 17.17
C ALA A 205 -8.45 22.24 18.52
N GLY A 206 -8.63 21.51 19.60
CA GLY A 206 -8.22 21.98 20.94
C GLY A 206 -9.35 22.32 21.92
N LYS A 207 -10.54 21.71 21.79
CA LYS A 207 -11.50 21.67 22.89
C LYS A 207 -11.46 20.35 23.65
#